data_dfa4eb581db360699fb56580a548fcde
#
_entry.id   dfa4eb581db360699fb56580a548fcde
#
_cell.length_a   1.000
_cell.length_b   1.000
_cell.length_c   1.000
_cell.angle_alpha   90.00
_cell.angle_beta   90.00
_cell.angle_gamma   90.00
#
_symmetry.space_group_name_H-M   'P 1'
#
loop_
_entity.id
_entity.type
_entity.pdbx_description
1 polymer ?
#
loop_
_entity_poly.entity_id
_entity_poly.type
_entity_poly.pdbx_seq_one_letter_code
_entity_poly.pdbx_strand_id
1 'polypeptide(L)'
;MKTRLLTAAVGIPFLILCLVVRGWLAELMVALLSFIGVMECYQALRTAKYNVCTWGGYFAALIMWPLSRMMGVLDPLLLVLAAMGISMTGVLLHKEPTFPDAAASVYPLFTCLLPMSMFMMMVNKTFGTVPGIALITMAFGIAYGTDSAAYFGGRFLGKHKLCPAVSPKKTVEGAVFGLLGGMLVALCVRCFFVHVMGYPMPRISAALVLGLIGSFFGQIGDLTASLLKRHSGIKDYGKVFPGHGGVMDRFDSTIFVLIVMYCYTLLLK
;
A
#
# COMPACT_ATOMS: atom_id res chain seq x y z
N MET A 1 21.62 -6.29 -13.01
CA MET A 1 20.49 -5.93 -13.92
C MET A 1 19.62 -7.13 -14.29
N LYS A 2 20.19 -8.28 -14.67
CA LYS A 2 19.43 -9.48 -15.10
C LYS A 2 18.40 -9.98 -14.05
N THR A 3 18.80 -10.07 -12.77
CA THR A 3 17.89 -10.50 -11.69
C THR A 3 16.70 -9.56 -11.50
N ARG A 4 16.90 -8.25 -11.60
CA ARG A 4 15.81 -7.26 -11.49
C ARG A 4 14.81 -7.41 -12.62
N LEU A 5 15.29 -7.52 -13.87
CA LEU A 5 14.42 -7.69 -15.03
C LEU A 5 13.61 -8.98 -14.93
N LEU A 6 14.25 -10.08 -14.50
CA LEU A 6 13.59 -11.37 -14.33
C LEU A 6 12.51 -11.32 -13.25
N THR A 7 12.79 -10.72 -12.09
CA THR A 7 11.80 -10.61 -11.01
C THR A 7 10.60 -9.76 -11.41
N ALA A 8 10.81 -8.66 -12.15
CA ALA A 8 9.72 -7.86 -12.69
C ALA A 8 8.93 -8.61 -13.78
N ALA A 9 9.63 -9.31 -14.68
CA ALA A 9 9.03 -10.07 -15.76
C ALA A 9 8.18 -11.26 -15.28
N VAL A 10 8.44 -11.79 -14.10
CA VAL A 10 7.63 -12.87 -13.49
C VAL A 10 6.61 -12.30 -12.50
N GLY A 11 7.02 -11.39 -11.64
CA GLY A 11 6.17 -10.87 -10.55
C GLY A 11 4.99 -10.05 -11.06
N ILE A 12 5.19 -9.17 -12.04
CA ILE A 12 4.10 -8.33 -12.58
C ILE A 12 3.03 -9.17 -13.30
N PRO A 13 3.38 -10.08 -14.25
CA PRO A 13 2.38 -10.97 -14.85
C PRO A 13 1.68 -11.87 -13.84
N PHE A 14 2.38 -12.37 -12.83
CA PHE A 14 1.78 -13.17 -11.76
C PHE A 14 0.76 -12.36 -10.95
N LEU A 15 1.09 -11.13 -10.56
CA LEU A 15 0.18 -10.21 -9.88
C LEU A 15 -1.07 -9.94 -10.74
N ILE A 16 -0.87 -9.61 -12.02
CA ILE A 16 -1.97 -9.37 -12.97
C ILE A 16 -2.83 -10.61 -13.11
N LEU A 17 -2.22 -11.79 -13.29
CA LEU A 17 -2.94 -13.07 -13.40
C LEU A 17 -3.81 -13.32 -12.17
N CYS A 18 -3.27 -13.17 -10.97
CA CYS A 18 -4.04 -13.34 -9.73
C CYS A 18 -5.23 -12.37 -9.65
N LEU A 19 -5.03 -11.11 -10.04
CA LEU A 19 -6.09 -10.11 -10.04
C LEU A 19 -7.15 -10.35 -11.11
N VAL A 20 -6.78 -10.90 -12.28
CA VAL A 20 -7.70 -11.22 -13.38
C VAL A 20 -8.50 -12.50 -13.09
N VAL A 21 -7.83 -13.54 -12.59
CA VAL A 21 -8.48 -14.81 -12.22
C VAL A 21 -9.44 -14.62 -11.03
N ARG A 22 -9.14 -13.63 -10.16
CA ARG A 22 -9.96 -13.34 -8.97
C ARG A 22 -10.12 -14.56 -8.04
N GLY A 23 -11.14 -14.54 -7.18
CA GLY A 23 -11.46 -15.63 -6.28
C GLY A 23 -10.43 -15.81 -5.15
N TRP A 24 -10.36 -17.03 -4.64
CA TRP A 24 -9.55 -17.37 -3.47
C TRP A 24 -8.04 -17.16 -3.69
N LEU A 25 -7.55 -17.30 -4.91
CA LEU A 25 -6.12 -17.15 -5.23
C LEU A 25 -5.66 -15.70 -5.04
N ALA A 26 -6.45 -14.74 -5.52
CA ALA A 26 -6.14 -13.33 -5.33
C ALA A 26 -6.23 -12.91 -3.85
N GLU A 27 -7.23 -13.40 -3.13
CA GLU A 27 -7.35 -13.17 -1.69
C GLU A 27 -6.16 -13.74 -0.91
N LEU A 28 -5.76 -14.98 -1.21
CA LEU A 28 -4.60 -15.62 -0.58
C LEU A 28 -3.32 -14.85 -0.88
N MET A 29 -3.13 -14.38 -2.11
CA MET A 29 -1.99 -13.55 -2.48
C MET A 29 -1.95 -12.27 -1.62
N VAL A 30 -3.06 -11.56 -1.48
CA VAL A 30 -3.12 -10.33 -0.66
C VAL A 30 -2.84 -10.65 0.81
N ALA A 31 -3.35 -11.77 1.35
CA ALA A 31 -3.07 -12.20 2.70
C ALA A 31 -1.58 -12.50 2.93
N LEU A 32 -0.95 -13.20 1.99
CA LEU A 32 0.50 -13.48 2.04
C LEU A 32 1.33 -12.19 1.96
N LEU A 33 0.99 -11.27 1.05
CA LEU A 33 1.65 -9.97 0.95
C LEU A 33 1.47 -9.16 2.23
N SER A 34 0.28 -9.17 2.82
CA SER A 34 0.01 -8.51 4.11
C SER A 34 0.87 -9.07 5.24
N PHE A 35 0.91 -10.40 5.38
CA PHE A 35 1.71 -11.05 6.41
C PHE A 35 3.20 -10.72 6.28
N ILE A 36 3.75 -10.82 5.05
CA ILE A 36 5.15 -10.50 4.77
C ILE A 36 5.42 -9.02 5.03
N GLY A 37 4.55 -8.11 4.58
CA GLY A 37 4.71 -6.67 4.77
C GLY A 37 4.69 -6.27 6.25
N VAL A 38 3.77 -6.84 7.05
CA VAL A 38 3.72 -6.65 8.51
C VAL A 38 5.01 -7.18 9.16
N MET A 39 5.48 -8.37 8.74
CA MET A 39 6.73 -8.97 9.23
C MET A 39 7.93 -8.07 8.93
N GLU A 40 8.04 -7.54 7.72
CA GLU A 40 9.11 -6.63 7.30
C GLU A 40 9.11 -5.34 8.12
N CYS A 41 7.94 -4.74 8.36
CA CYS A 41 7.82 -3.57 9.22
C CYS A 41 8.28 -3.85 10.65
N TYR A 42 7.85 -4.95 11.26
CA TYR A 42 8.30 -5.34 12.60
C TYR A 42 9.81 -5.61 12.65
N GLN A 43 10.38 -6.24 11.64
CA GLN A 43 11.83 -6.44 11.56
C GLN A 43 12.59 -5.12 11.50
N ALA A 44 12.11 -4.16 10.72
CA ALA A 44 12.69 -2.81 10.66
C ALA A 44 12.67 -2.12 12.03
N LEU A 45 11.54 -2.19 12.75
CA LEU A 45 11.38 -1.61 14.08
C LEU A 45 12.28 -2.28 15.13
N ARG A 46 12.42 -3.61 15.07
CA ARG A 46 13.38 -4.34 15.93
C ARG A 46 14.83 -3.96 15.63
N THR A 47 15.17 -3.72 14.36
CA THR A 47 16.50 -3.21 13.99
C THR A 47 16.75 -1.82 14.57
N ALA A 48 15.71 -1.00 14.69
CA ALA A 48 15.73 0.28 15.39
C ALA A 48 15.69 0.15 16.94
N LYS A 49 15.82 -1.09 17.47
CA LYS A 49 15.88 -1.44 18.90
C LYS A 49 14.58 -1.22 19.68
N TYR A 50 13.43 -1.16 19.02
CA TYR A 50 12.14 -1.20 19.69
C TYR A 50 11.78 -2.61 20.14
N ASN A 51 11.22 -2.73 21.35
CA ASN A 51 10.70 -3.99 21.88
C ASN A 51 9.24 -4.17 21.50
N VAL A 52 9.00 -4.49 20.20
CA VAL A 52 7.66 -4.56 19.63
C VAL A 52 6.93 -5.86 19.95
N CYS A 53 5.67 -5.77 20.35
CA CYS A 53 4.75 -6.90 20.40
C CYS A 53 4.16 -7.17 19.02
N THR A 54 4.49 -8.32 18.45
CA THR A 54 4.12 -8.67 17.05
C THR A 54 2.87 -9.54 16.94
N TRP A 55 2.37 -10.07 18.04
CA TRP A 55 1.28 -11.07 18.05
C TRP A 55 -0.01 -10.54 17.40
N GLY A 56 -0.42 -9.32 17.75
CA GLY A 56 -1.63 -8.72 17.17
C GLY A 56 -1.56 -8.60 15.65
N GLY A 57 -0.44 -8.11 15.12
CA GLY A 57 -0.24 -7.95 13.68
C GLY A 57 -0.17 -9.28 12.93
N TYR A 58 0.58 -10.25 13.44
CA TYR A 58 0.68 -11.57 12.80
C TYR A 58 -0.63 -12.34 12.86
N PHE A 59 -1.29 -12.36 14.01
CA PHE A 59 -2.59 -13.02 14.14
C PHE A 59 -3.64 -12.42 13.20
N ALA A 60 -3.75 -11.09 13.16
CA ALA A 60 -4.69 -10.42 12.28
C ALA A 60 -4.38 -10.67 10.79
N ALA A 61 -3.11 -10.64 10.38
CA ALA A 61 -2.72 -10.94 9.00
C ALA A 61 -3.05 -12.40 8.61
N LEU A 62 -2.93 -13.36 9.54
CA LEU A 62 -3.28 -14.76 9.31
C LEU A 62 -4.78 -14.99 9.21
N ILE A 63 -5.58 -14.34 10.10
CA ILE A 63 -7.04 -14.55 10.11
C ILE A 63 -7.78 -13.72 9.05
N MET A 64 -7.13 -12.75 8.44
CA MET A 64 -7.73 -11.85 7.44
C MET A 64 -8.36 -12.62 6.27
N TRP A 65 -7.67 -13.64 5.74
CA TRP A 65 -8.19 -14.45 4.64
C TRP A 65 -9.39 -15.32 5.04
N PRO A 66 -9.33 -16.15 6.11
CA PRO A 66 -10.50 -16.93 6.53
C PRO A 66 -11.67 -16.05 6.93
N LEU A 67 -11.46 -14.89 7.57
CA LEU A 67 -12.54 -13.95 7.87
C LEU A 67 -13.22 -13.44 6.60
N SER A 68 -12.45 -13.03 5.60
CA SER A 68 -12.97 -12.59 4.31
C SER A 68 -13.76 -13.70 3.61
N ARG A 69 -13.23 -14.94 3.63
CA ARG A 69 -13.77 -16.06 2.85
C ARG A 69 -14.92 -16.79 3.52
N MET A 70 -14.80 -17.09 4.82
CA MET A 70 -15.76 -17.93 5.54
C MET A 70 -16.95 -17.13 6.08
N MET A 71 -16.70 -15.92 6.56
CA MET A 71 -17.73 -15.08 7.18
C MET A 71 -18.32 -14.04 6.20
N GLY A 72 -17.70 -13.84 5.04
CA GLY A 72 -18.14 -12.83 4.06
C GLY A 72 -18.03 -11.39 4.58
N VAL A 73 -17.60 -11.22 5.83
CA VAL A 73 -17.54 -9.95 6.54
C VAL A 73 -16.12 -9.77 7.07
N LEU A 74 -15.33 -9.02 6.33
CA LEU A 74 -14.08 -8.46 6.85
C LEU A 74 -14.31 -6.95 7.00
N ASP A 75 -14.37 -6.46 8.24
CA ASP A 75 -14.27 -5.02 8.48
C ASP A 75 -12.80 -4.68 8.74
N PRO A 76 -12.14 -3.92 7.84
CA PRO A 76 -10.74 -3.57 8.00
C PRO A 76 -10.43 -2.84 9.30
N LEU A 77 -11.36 -1.98 9.75
CA LEU A 77 -11.17 -1.19 10.95
C LEU A 77 -11.28 -2.05 12.20
N LEU A 78 -12.28 -2.93 12.28
CA LEU A 78 -12.46 -3.85 13.41
C LEU A 78 -11.28 -4.82 13.53
N LEU A 79 -10.76 -5.32 12.41
CA LEU A 79 -9.57 -6.19 12.39
C LEU A 79 -8.35 -5.45 12.99
N VAL A 80 -8.11 -4.22 12.57
CA VAL A 80 -6.99 -3.43 13.06
C VAL A 80 -7.17 -3.05 14.53
N LEU A 81 -8.37 -2.69 14.97
CA LEU A 81 -8.67 -2.38 16.37
C LEU A 81 -8.44 -3.62 17.27
N ALA A 82 -8.86 -4.79 16.86
CA ALA A 82 -8.60 -6.03 17.58
C ALA A 82 -7.09 -6.34 17.66
N ALA A 83 -6.38 -6.21 16.53
CA ALA A 83 -4.92 -6.38 16.49
C ALA A 83 -4.20 -5.37 17.37
N MET A 84 -4.66 -4.12 17.41
CA MET A 84 -4.14 -3.08 18.28
C MET A 84 -4.35 -3.45 19.76
N GLY A 85 -5.54 -3.88 20.13
CA GLY A 85 -5.83 -4.35 21.49
C GLY A 85 -4.89 -5.48 21.95
N ILE A 86 -4.68 -6.47 21.09
CA ILE A 86 -3.74 -7.58 21.36
C ILE A 86 -2.31 -7.06 21.51
N SER A 87 -1.85 -6.21 20.58
CA SER A 87 -0.50 -5.65 20.62
C SER A 87 -0.26 -4.77 21.84
N MET A 88 -1.23 -3.92 22.21
CA MET A 88 -1.15 -3.07 23.40
C MET A 88 -1.11 -3.89 24.67
N THR A 89 -1.99 -4.88 24.80
CA THR A 89 -1.97 -5.79 25.95
C THR A 89 -0.61 -6.51 26.06
N GLY A 90 -0.06 -6.98 24.93
CA GLY A 90 1.26 -7.60 24.92
C GLY A 90 2.38 -6.67 25.37
N VAL A 91 2.36 -5.39 24.97
CA VAL A 91 3.35 -4.40 25.46
C VAL A 91 3.20 -4.13 26.94
N LEU A 92 1.96 -3.98 27.45
CA LEU A 92 1.70 -3.71 28.86
C LEU A 92 2.10 -4.87 29.78
N LEU A 93 2.16 -6.10 29.25
CA LEU A 93 2.61 -7.28 29.99
C LEU A 93 4.15 -7.44 29.97
N HIS A 94 4.90 -6.61 29.26
CA HIS A 94 6.36 -6.59 29.33
C HIS A 94 6.84 -6.07 30.70
N LYS A 95 8.05 -6.47 31.10
CA LYS A 95 8.62 -6.05 32.40
C LYS A 95 8.81 -4.53 32.50
N GLU A 96 9.18 -3.89 31.39
CA GLU A 96 9.44 -2.45 31.28
C GLU A 96 8.71 -1.91 30.05
N PRO A 97 7.38 -1.67 30.12
CA PRO A 97 6.63 -1.16 29.00
C PRO A 97 6.98 0.32 28.75
N THR A 98 7.25 0.65 27.49
CA THR A 98 7.51 2.05 27.08
C THR A 98 6.49 2.52 26.04
N PHE A 99 6.20 3.82 26.04
CA PHE A 99 5.32 4.39 25.02
C PHE A 99 5.88 4.27 23.59
N PRO A 100 7.19 4.45 23.34
CA PRO A 100 7.76 4.19 22.01
C PRO A 100 7.58 2.74 21.54
N ASP A 101 7.69 1.73 22.42
CA ASP A 101 7.46 0.34 22.07
C ASP A 101 5.99 0.08 21.73
N ALA A 102 5.06 0.71 22.46
CA ALA A 102 3.64 0.65 22.15
C ALA A 102 3.32 1.28 20.79
N ALA A 103 3.81 2.48 20.52
CA ALA A 103 3.63 3.15 19.23
C ALA A 103 4.26 2.33 18.08
N ALA A 104 5.46 1.79 18.27
CA ALA A 104 6.13 0.93 17.31
C ALA A 104 5.36 -0.38 17.05
N SER A 105 4.73 -0.97 18.08
CA SER A 105 3.92 -2.18 17.95
C SER A 105 2.65 -1.97 17.12
N VAL A 106 2.09 -0.77 17.15
CA VAL A 106 0.86 -0.40 16.43
C VAL A 106 1.15 0.11 15.01
N TYR A 107 2.32 0.67 14.76
CA TYR A 107 2.68 1.28 13.47
C TYR A 107 2.40 0.38 12.25
N PRO A 108 2.82 -0.91 12.19
CA PRO A 108 2.56 -1.78 11.05
C PRO A 108 1.08 -2.09 10.82
N LEU A 109 0.25 -1.97 11.87
CA LEU A 109 -1.19 -2.22 11.77
C LEU A 109 -1.87 -1.16 10.90
N PHE A 110 -1.46 0.10 11.01
CA PHE A 110 -2.01 1.20 10.22
C PHE A 110 -1.31 1.38 8.88
N THR A 111 -0.01 1.14 8.82
CA THR A 111 0.77 1.40 7.60
C THR A 111 0.80 0.22 6.63
N CYS A 112 0.48 -1.00 7.08
CA CYS A 112 0.47 -2.18 6.23
C CYS A 112 -0.84 -2.98 6.35
N LEU A 113 -1.23 -3.43 7.56
CA LEU A 113 -2.37 -4.33 7.73
C LEU A 113 -3.69 -3.68 7.27
N LEU A 114 -3.97 -2.44 7.69
CA LEU A 114 -5.19 -1.72 7.33
C LEU A 114 -5.35 -1.58 5.81
N PRO A 115 -4.39 -1.00 5.07
CA PRO A 115 -4.54 -0.87 3.62
C PRO A 115 -4.57 -2.22 2.89
N MET A 116 -3.87 -3.25 3.37
CA MET A 116 -3.93 -4.59 2.79
C MET A 116 -5.27 -5.27 3.05
N SER A 117 -5.91 -5.05 4.21
CA SER A 117 -7.27 -5.53 4.46
C SER A 117 -8.31 -4.80 3.58
N MET A 118 -8.13 -3.50 3.32
CA MET A 118 -8.94 -2.76 2.34
C MET A 118 -8.72 -3.28 0.92
N PHE A 119 -7.49 -3.60 0.54
CA PHE A 119 -7.19 -4.27 -0.73
C PHE A 119 -7.94 -5.60 -0.84
N MET A 120 -7.87 -6.46 0.19
CA MET A 120 -8.62 -7.72 0.26
C MET A 120 -10.11 -7.52 -0.01
N MET A 121 -10.72 -6.51 0.60
CA MET A 121 -12.14 -6.18 0.41
C MET A 121 -12.49 -5.80 -1.03
N MET A 122 -11.58 -5.18 -1.76
CA MET A 122 -11.81 -4.74 -3.14
C MET A 122 -11.61 -5.85 -4.18
N VAL A 123 -10.81 -6.89 -3.90
CA VAL A 123 -10.40 -7.90 -4.89
C VAL A 123 -11.58 -8.56 -5.61
N ASN A 124 -12.60 -9.01 -4.88
CA ASN A 124 -13.72 -9.79 -5.43
C ASN A 124 -15.04 -9.05 -5.43
N LYS A 125 -15.09 -7.81 -4.95
CA LYS A 125 -16.34 -7.05 -4.80
C LYS A 125 -16.57 -6.08 -5.96
N THR A 126 -17.85 -5.79 -6.18
CA THR A 126 -18.30 -4.69 -7.03
C THR A 126 -19.00 -3.68 -6.12
N PHE A 127 -18.71 -2.41 -6.29
CA PHE A 127 -19.23 -1.31 -5.47
C PHE A 127 -20.16 -0.46 -6.32
N GLY A 128 -21.46 -0.54 -6.02
CA GLY A 128 -22.46 -0.06 -6.97
C GLY A 128 -22.30 -0.80 -8.31
N THR A 129 -21.92 -0.07 -9.34
CA THR A 129 -21.64 -0.64 -10.67
C THR A 129 -20.15 -0.78 -10.99
N VAL A 130 -19.27 -0.26 -10.14
CA VAL A 130 -17.80 -0.22 -10.38
C VAL A 130 -17.14 -1.48 -9.83
N PRO A 131 -16.46 -2.28 -10.68
CA PRO A 131 -15.71 -3.43 -10.20
C PRO A 131 -14.53 -3.03 -9.33
N GLY A 132 -14.32 -3.72 -8.21
CA GLY A 132 -13.18 -3.43 -7.32
C GLY A 132 -11.82 -3.57 -8.01
N ILE A 133 -11.70 -4.52 -8.96
CA ILE A 133 -10.48 -4.67 -9.78
C ILE A 133 -10.14 -3.40 -10.58
N ALA A 134 -11.14 -2.66 -11.05
CA ALA A 134 -10.90 -1.42 -11.78
C ALA A 134 -10.34 -0.32 -10.85
N LEU A 135 -10.84 -0.24 -9.61
CA LEU A 135 -10.32 0.66 -8.58
C LEU A 135 -8.91 0.26 -8.13
N ILE A 136 -8.64 -1.04 -7.98
CA ILE A 136 -7.31 -1.57 -7.69
C ILE A 136 -6.34 -1.21 -8.81
N THR A 137 -6.71 -1.45 -10.07
CA THR A 137 -5.89 -1.08 -11.23
C THR A 137 -5.63 0.42 -11.27
N MET A 138 -6.64 1.23 -10.94
CA MET A 138 -6.49 2.68 -10.82
C MET A 138 -5.51 3.04 -9.70
N ALA A 139 -5.57 2.39 -8.53
CA ALA A 139 -4.64 2.61 -7.43
C ALA A 139 -3.18 2.35 -7.83
N PHE A 140 -2.91 1.20 -8.45
CA PHE A 140 -1.57 0.88 -8.95
C PHE A 140 -1.12 1.85 -10.04
N GLY A 141 -2.01 2.17 -10.98
CA GLY A 141 -1.73 3.12 -12.04
C GLY A 141 -1.35 4.50 -11.49
N ILE A 142 -2.13 5.03 -10.53
CA ILE A 142 -1.85 6.32 -9.87
C ILE A 142 -0.49 6.26 -9.15
N ALA A 143 -0.23 5.24 -8.34
CA ALA A 143 1.02 5.12 -7.59
C ALA A 143 2.23 5.14 -8.52
N TYR A 144 2.29 4.22 -9.50
CA TYR A 144 3.43 4.14 -10.43
C TYR A 144 3.51 5.33 -11.39
N GLY A 145 2.37 5.88 -11.79
CA GLY A 145 2.32 7.10 -12.62
C GLY A 145 2.84 8.31 -11.87
N THR A 146 2.47 8.46 -10.60
CA THR A 146 2.98 9.50 -9.70
C THR A 146 4.49 9.41 -9.54
N ASP A 147 5.01 8.22 -9.22
CA ASP A 147 6.45 8.02 -9.01
C ASP A 147 7.25 8.30 -10.30
N SER A 148 6.75 7.84 -11.44
CA SER A 148 7.37 8.09 -12.74
C SER A 148 7.38 9.57 -13.10
N ALA A 149 6.24 10.24 -12.99
CA ALA A 149 6.13 11.67 -13.29
C ALA A 149 6.96 12.52 -12.31
N ALA A 150 6.95 12.17 -11.01
CA ALA A 150 7.76 12.83 -10.01
C ALA A 150 9.27 12.65 -10.27
N TYR A 151 9.70 11.47 -10.71
CA TYR A 151 11.09 11.23 -11.08
C TYR A 151 11.53 12.09 -12.26
N PHE A 152 10.78 12.11 -13.36
CA PHE A 152 11.13 12.91 -14.55
C PHE A 152 11.02 14.40 -14.25
N GLY A 153 9.92 14.87 -13.63
CA GLY A 153 9.75 16.26 -13.24
C GLY A 153 10.84 16.75 -12.31
N GLY A 154 11.19 15.95 -11.31
CA GLY A 154 12.26 16.25 -10.37
C GLY A 154 13.65 16.24 -11.02
N ARG A 155 13.88 15.37 -12.01
CA ARG A 155 15.16 15.30 -12.72
C ARG A 155 15.39 16.47 -13.66
N PHE A 156 14.34 16.91 -14.40
CA PHE A 156 14.49 17.94 -15.42
C PHE A 156 14.27 19.35 -14.86
N LEU A 157 13.39 19.52 -13.87
CA LEU A 157 12.96 20.82 -13.37
C LEU A 157 13.23 21.04 -11.89
N GLY A 158 13.69 19.99 -11.16
CA GLY A 158 13.85 20.03 -9.70
C GLY A 158 14.95 20.99 -9.25
N LYS A 159 14.56 21.98 -8.48
CA LYS A 159 15.46 22.97 -7.85
C LYS A 159 15.39 22.91 -6.32
N HIS A 160 14.19 22.70 -5.77
CA HIS A 160 13.96 22.73 -4.33
C HIS A 160 13.80 21.33 -3.77
N LYS A 161 14.53 20.98 -2.72
CA LYS A 161 14.45 19.69 -2.06
C LYS A 161 13.13 19.59 -1.28
N LEU A 162 12.43 18.43 -1.39
CA LEU A 162 11.16 18.19 -0.70
C LEU A 162 11.38 17.80 0.77
N CYS A 163 12.18 16.77 1.01
CA CYS A 163 12.47 16.25 2.35
C CYS A 163 13.90 15.69 2.42
N PRO A 164 14.93 16.55 2.55
CA PRO A 164 16.35 16.15 2.45
C PRO A 164 16.77 15.08 3.46
N ALA A 165 16.24 15.16 4.69
CA ALA A 165 16.59 14.24 5.77
C ALA A 165 16.09 12.80 5.53
N VAL A 166 15.01 12.62 4.77
CA VAL A 166 14.38 11.31 4.52
C VAL A 166 14.73 10.79 3.13
N SER A 167 14.53 11.64 2.12
CA SER A 167 14.77 11.30 0.71
C SER A 167 15.44 12.47 -0.01
N PRO A 168 16.80 12.53 -0.04
CA PRO A 168 17.56 13.67 -0.56
C PRO A 168 17.42 13.88 -2.07
N LYS A 169 16.86 12.92 -2.79
CA LYS A 169 16.66 13.00 -4.25
C LYS A 169 15.30 13.60 -4.63
N LYS A 170 14.31 13.60 -3.74
CA LYS A 170 12.97 14.14 -4.02
C LYS A 170 12.97 15.67 -4.02
N THR A 171 12.20 16.26 -4.96
CA THR A 171 12.08 17.70 -5.14
C THR A 171 10.62 18.13 -5.11
N VAL A 172 10.35 19.39 -4.76
CA VAL A 172 9.02 19.98 -4.73
C VAL A 172 8.39 19.98 -6.12
N GLU A 173 9.17 20.36 -7.13
CA GLU A 173 8.74 20.37 -8.53
C GLU A 173 8.38 18.94 -8.97
N GLY A 174 9.22 17.96 -8.61
CA GLY A 174 8.92 16.55 -8.85
C GLY A 174 7.61 16.12 -8.19
N ALA A 175 7.34 16.54 -6.96
CA ALA A 175 6.10 16.24 -6.27
C ALA A 175 4.87 16.80 -7.01
N VAL A 176 4.94 18.05 -7.51
CA VAL A 176 3.86 18.66 -8.30
C VAL A 176 3.64 17.90 -9.62
N PHE A 177 4.73 17.54 -10.33
CA PHE A 177 4.62 16.70 -11.54
C PHE A 177 4.03 15.31 -11.22
N GLY A 178 4.33 14.76 -10.06
CA GLY A 178 3.73 13.50 -9.57
C GLY A 178 2.21 13.62 -9.43
N LEU A 179 1.70 14.72 -8.84
CA LEU A 179 0.25 14.97 -8.73
C LEU A 179 -0.42 15.02 -10.11
N LEU A 180 0.16 15.75 -11.04
CA LEU A 180 -0.36 15.84 -12.42
C LEU A 180 -0.30 14.49 -13.16
N GLY A 181 0.80 13.76 -12.98
CA GLY A 181 0.99 12.43 -13.56
C GLY A 181 -0.05 11.42 -13.07
N GLY A 182 -0.32 11.40 -11.76
CA GLY A 182 -1.34 10.52 -11.20
C GLY A 182 -2.76 10.87 -11.65
N MET A 183 -3.09 12.17 -11.79
CA MET A 183 -4.36 12.60 -12.38
C MET A 183 -4.51 12.12 -13.82
N LEU A 184 -3.46 12.27 -14.63
CA LEU A 184 -3.45 11.81 -16.02
C LEU A 184 -3.63 10.28 -16.10
N VAL A 185 -2.90 9.52 -15.28
CA VAL A 185 -3.01 8.07 -15.29
C VAL A 185 -4.39 7.61 -14.78
N ALA A 186 -4.98 8.26 -13.79
CA ALA A 186 -6.34 7.98 -13.36
C ALA A 186 -7.35 8.13 -14.51
N LEU A 187 -7.20 9.17 -15.33
CA LEU A 187 -8.01 9.36 -16.56
C LEU A 187 -7.76 8.27 -17.59
N CYS A 188 -6.50 7.91 -17.85
CA CYS A 188 -6.14 6.86 -18.80
C CYS A 188 -6.74 5.50 -18.38
N VAL A 189 -6.62 5.13 -17.10
CA VAL A 189 -7.21 3.90 -16.57
C VAL A 189 -8.73 3.94 -16.69
N ARG A 190 -9.36 5.06 -16.32
CA ARG A 190 -10.80 5.23 -16.49
C ARG A 190 -11.22 5.05 -17.96
N CYS A 191 -10.56 5.72 -18.90
CA CYS A 191 -10.87 5.62 -20.32
C CYS A 191 -10.73 4.17 -20.83
N PHE A 192 -9.66 3.49 -20.43
CA PHE A 192 -9.45 2.08 -20.77
C PHE A 192 -10.60 1.20 -20.29
N PHE A 193 -10.97 1.29 -19.01
CA PHE A 193 -12.05 0.45 -18.48
C PHE A 193 -13.42 0.77 -19.09
N VAL A 194 -13.72 2.03 -19.41
CA VAL A 194 -15.01 2.43 -20.02
C VAL A 194 -15.06 2.02 -21.49
N HIS A 195 -14.02 2.34 -22.27
CA HIS A 195 -14.11 2.21 -23.73
C HIS A 195 -13.59 0.88 -24.27
N VAL A 196 -12.67 0.23 -23.56
CA VAL A 196 -12.09 -1.05 -24.00
C VAL A 196 -12.74 -2.22 -23.29
N MET A 197 -12.90 -2.11 -21.94
CA MET A 197 -13.43 -3.22 -21.13
C MET A 197 -14.96 -3.17 -20.96
N GLY A 198 -15.61 -2.04 -21.28
CA GLY A 198 -17.06 -1.86 -21.14
C GLY A 198 -17.54 -1.78 -19.68
N TYR A 199 -16.63 -1.55 -18.72
CA TYR A 199 -17.00 -1.44 -17.31
C TYR A 199 -17.34 0.00 -16.92
N PRO A 200 -18.40 0.21 -16.13
CA PRO A 200 -18.70 1.52 -15.57
C PRO A 200 -17.58 1.95 -14.60
N MET A 201 -17.20 3.21 -14.70
CA MET A 201 -16.13 3.82 -13.90
C MET A 201 -16.62 5.16 -13.32
N PRO A 202 -15.92 5.71 -12.30
CA PRO A 202 -16.21 7.03 -11.79
C PRO A 202 -16.33 8.09 -12.89
N ARG A 203 -17.11 9.16 -12.64
CA ARG A 203 -17.16 10.33 -13.54
C ARG A 203 -15.76 10.91 -13.73
N ILE A 204 -15.53 11.63 -14.82
CA ILE A 204 -14.23 12.23 -15.13
C ILE A 204 -13.74 13.11 -13.99
N SER A 205 -14.61 13.95 -13.41
CA SER A 205 -14.27 14.79 -12.26
C SER A 205 -13.84 13.97 -11.04
N ALA A 206 -14.55 12.89 -10.73
CA ALA A 206 -14.20 11.99 -9.63
C ALA A 206 -12.86 11.27 -9.91
N ALA A 207 -12.60 10.83 -11.13
CA ALA A 207 -11.31 10.21 -11.48
C ALA A 207 -10.14 11.19 -11.32
N LEU A 208 -10.31 12.47 -11.70
CA LEU A 208 -9.31 13.51 -11.48
C LEU A 208 -9.05 13.77 -10.00
N VAL A 209 -10.10 13.86 -9.19
CA VAL A 209 -9.99 14.04 -7.74
C VAL A 209 -9.31 12.83 -7.09
N LEU A 210 -9.68 11.62 -7.49
CA LEU A 210 -9.04 10.38 -7.01
C LEU A 210 -7.57 10.33 -7.42
N GLY A 211 -7.24 10.75 -8.65
CA GLY A 211 -5.87 10.89 -9.12
C GLY A 211 -5.06 11.87 -8.28
N LEU A 212 -5.62 13.05 -7.99
CA LEU A 212 -4.97 14.09 -7.19
C LEU A 212 -4.74 13.61 -5.74
N ILE A 213 -5.81 13.17 -5.07
CA ILE A 213 -5.75 12.74 -3.66
C ILE A 213 -4.89 11.47 -3.54
N GLY A 214 -5.08 10.49 -4.44
CA GLY A 214 -4.30 9.28 -4.48
C GLY A 214 -2.80 9.54 -4.65
N SER A 215 -2.43 10.43 -5.57
CA SER A 215 -1.03 10.83 -5.77
C SER A 215 -0.43 11.52 -4.54
N PHE A 216 -1.20 12.38 -3.89
CA PHE A 216 -0.76 13.06 -2.67
C PHE A 216 -0.48 12.04 -1.55
N PHE A 217 -1.44 11.16 -1.27
CA PHE A 217 -1.27 10.13 -0.25
C PHE A 217 -0.22 9.08 -0.62
N GLY A 218 -0.07 8.73 -1.91
CA GLY A 218 0.99 7.84 -2.38
C GLY A 218 2.39 8.40 -2.10
N GLN A 219 2.60 9.70 -2.34
CA GLN A 219 3.87 10.36 -2.01
C GLN A 219 4.13 10.39 -0.49
N ILE A 220 3.10 10.58 0.33
CA ILE A 220 3.22 10.48 1.80
C ILE A 220 3.61 9.07 2.20
N GLY A 221 3.00 8.05 1.60
CA GLY A 221 3.30 6.64 1.87
C GLY A 221 4.77 6.30 1.64
N ASP A 222 5.31 6.64 0.47
CA ASP A 222 6.72 6.44 0.15
C ASP A 222 7.66 7.22 1.11
N LEU A 223 7.32 8.46 1.46
CA LEU A 223 8.09 9.23 2.45
C LEU A 223 8.03 8.59 3.84
N THR A 224 6.87 8.10 4.26
CA THR A 224 6.69 7.42 5.55
C THR A 224 7.50 6.13 5.61
N ALA A 225 7.45 5.31 4.57
CA ALA A 225 8.26 4.10 4.46
C ALA A 225 9.77 4.43 4.43
N SER A 226 10.15 5.48 3.70
CA SER A 226 11.54 5.96 3.66
C SER A 226 12.00 6.46 5.03
N LEU A 227 11.14 7.14 5.80
CA LEU A 227 11.45 7.61 7.15
C LEU A 227 11.77 6.44 8.08
N LEU A 228 10.96 5.39 8.10
CA LEU A 228 11.23 4.20 8.91
C LEU A 228 12.55 3.53 8.48
N LYS A 229 12.82 3.41 7.17
CA LYS A 229 14.11 2.86 6.69
C LYS A 229 15.31 3.65 7.21
N ARG A 230 15.25 4.99 7.19
CA ARG A 230 16.34 5.84 7.73
C ARG A 230 16.48 5.69 9.23
N HIS A 231 15.37 5.70 9.95
CA HIS A 231 15.36 5.54 11.40
C HIS A 231 15.94 4.18 11.84
N SER A 232 15.63 3.12 11.10
CA SER A 232 16.11 1.75 11.37
C SER A 232 17.53 1.48 10.84
N GLY A 233 18.14 2.42 10.11
CA GLY A 233 19.46 2.24 9.49
C GLY A 233 19.47 1.21 8.34
N ILE A 234 18.30 0.82 7.83
CA ILE A 234 18.17 -0.13 6.72
C ILE A 234 17.99 0.61 5.39
N LYS A 235 18.28 -0.08 4.30
CA LYS A 235 18.05 0.43 2.94
C LYS A 235 16.77 -0.13 2.35
N ASP A 236 16.53 -1.40 2.50
CA ASP A 236 15.38 -2.14 1.99
C ASP A 236 14.73 -2.88 3.17
N TYR A 237 13.40 -3.03 3.17
CA TYR A 237 12.66 -3.72 4.23
C TYR A 237 12.92 -5.23 4.25
N GLY A 238 13.13 -5.83 3.09
CA GLY A 238 13.31 -7.26 2.94
C GLY A 238 14.07 -7.65 1.68
N LYS A 239 14.08 -8.96 1.41
CA LYS A 239 14.73 -9.55 0.23
C LYS A 239 13.80 -10.52 -0.51
N VAL A 240 12.50 -10.42 -0.29
CA VAL A 240 11.49 -11.32 -0.87
C VAL A 240 11.51 -11.25 -2.40
N PHE A 241 11.70 -10.06 -2.95
CA PHE A 241 11.87 -9.87 -4.40
C PHE A 241 13.35 -9.67 -4.74
N PRO A 242 14.03 -10.69 -5.31
CA PRO A 242 15.47 -10.61 -5.60
C PRO A 242 15.82 -9.40 -6.46
N GLY A 243 16.66 -8.51 -5.91
CA GLY A 243 17.08 -7.26 -6.54
C GLY A 243 16.04 -6.12 -6.48
N HIS A 244 14.85 -6.34 -5.92
CA HIS A 244 13.79 -5.33 -5.75
C HIS A 244 13.44 -5.01 -4.30
N GLY A 245 14.05 -5.69 -3.31
CA GLY A 245 13.75 -5.48 -1.89
C GLY A 245 12.59 -6.33 -1.38
N GLY A 246 11.90 -5.84 -0.38
CA GLY A 246 10.75 -6.48 0.24
C GLY A 246 9.41 -6.10 -0.38
N VAL A 247 8.35 -6.63 0.23
CA VAL A 247 6.96 -6.28 -0.10
C VAL A 247 6.72 -4.80 0.19
N MET A 248 7.13 -4.31 1.36
CA MET A 248 6.95 -2.90 1.72
C MET A 248 7.71 -1.96 0.79
N ASP A 249 8.85 -2.38 0.21
CA ASP A 249 9.58 -1.57 -0.77
C ASP A 249 8.87 -1.45 -2.12
N ARG A 250 7.90 -2.31 -2.41
CA ARG A 250 7.13 -2.31 -3.68
C ARG A 250 5.74 -1.72 -3.56
N PHE A 251 5.21 -1.68 -2.35
CA PHE A 251 3.85 -1.24 -2.09
C PHE A 251 3.77 0.05 -1.26
N ASP A 252 4.90 0.65 -0.86
CA ASP A 252 4.98 1.81 0.03
C ASP A 252 4.10 3.00 -0.39
N SER A 253 4.07 3.35 -1.67
CA SER A 253 3.14 4.35 -2.22
C SER A 253 1.75 3.76 -2.47
N THR A 254 1.69 2.54 -3.03
CA THR A 254 0.42 1.92 -3.48
C THR A 254 -0.55 1.69 -2.32
N ILE A 255 -0.07 1.25 -1.14
CA ILE A 255 -0.93 0.98 0.02
C ILE A 255 -1.69 2.22 0.49
N PHE A 256 -1.11 3.40 0.41
CA PHE A 256 -1.79 4.64 0.76
C PHE A 256 -2.82 5.05 -0.31
N VAL A 257 -2.53 4.79 -1.59
CA VAL A 257 -3.51 5.01 -2.67
C VAL A 257 -4.69 4.04 -2.54
N LEU A 258 -4.46 2.79 -2.12
CA LEU A 258 -5.51 1.81 -1.86
C LEU A 258 -6.50 2.28 -0.78
N ILE A 259 -6.03 2.96 0.27
CA ILE A 259 -6.92 3.57 1.27
C ILE A 259 -7.86 4.58 0.61
N VAL A 260 -7.34 5.45 -0.24
CA VAL A 260 -8.13 6.46 -0.97
C VAL A 260 -9.19 5.79 -1.85
N MET A 261 -8.80 4.73 -2.59
CA MET A 261 -9.75 3.99 -3.42
C MET A 261 -10.82 3.27 -2.59
N TYR A 262 -10.45 2.67 -1.48
CA TYR A 262 -11.41 2.03 -0.58
C TYR A 262 -12.38 3.06 0.02
N CYS A 263 -11.90 4.19 0.50
CA CYS A 263 -12.76 5.27 1.00
C CYS A 263 -13.75 5.74 -0.07
N TYR A 264 -13.33 5.81 -1.34
CA TYR A 264 -14.23 6.12 -2.43
C TYR A 264 -15.34 5.06 -2.60
N THR A 265 -15.06 3.77 -2.35
CA THR A 265 -16.10 2.72 -2.43
C THR A 265 -17.26 2.94 -1.45
N LEU A 266 -16.99 3.62 -0.33
CA LEU A 266 -18.03 3.93 0.67
C LEU A 266 -19.03 4.97 0.14
N LEU A 267 -18.66 5.75 -0.87
CA LEU A 267 -19.51 6.73 -1.55
C LEU A 267 -20.31 6.13 -2.71
N LEU A 268 -20.00 4.89 -3.10
CA LEU A 268 -20.66 4.17 -4.21
C LEU A 268 -21.83 3.27 -3.75
N LYS A 269 -22.22 3.37 -2.51
CA LYS A 269 -23.34 2.60 -1.93
C LYS A 269 -24.68 3.09 -2.40
#